data_2c506434cc97118ad5d516f3b6c0f224
#
_entry.id   2c506434cc97118ad5d516f3b6c0f224
#
_cell.length_a   1.000
_cell.length_b   1.000
_cell.length_c   1.000
_cell.angle_alpha   90.00
_cell.angle_beta   90.00
_cell.angle_gamma   90.00
#
_symmetry.space_group_name_H-M   'P 1'
#
loop_
_entity.id
_entity.type
_entity.pdbx_description
1 polymer ?
#
loop_
_entity_poly.entity_id
_entity_poly.type
_entity_poly.pdbx_seq_one_letter_code
_entity_poly.pdbx_strand_id
1 'polypeptide(L)'
;KKLRLAPGEGAQIILDLAEGRPLRLVASSPDNMMGMMGGQGRGMMGGGMMGRGNDGDPSGGVFRILDIRPADTARSVRLPAELAPLGVPDPSLAVRTRRFVIDMGMMGGGMSINDAAMDMDVINERVPVGQWEIWEIANASMMAHPFHIHNTQFRVIERNGRAPPPLETGYKDTVVVNPREQVRVLVRFEENTDPDLPYMYHCHILEHEDAGMMGQFVVMNS
;
A
#
# COMPACT_ATOMS: atom_id res chain seq x y z
N LYS A 1 -12.89 2.74 -16.79
CA LYS A 1 -12.90 2.76 -15.31
C LYS A 1 -11.47 2.97 -14.84
N LYS A 2 -11.29 3.68 -13.72
CA LYS A 2 -9.98 3.88 -13.09
C LYS A 2 -9.99 3.25 -11.70
N LEU A 3 -8.90 2.61 -11.34
CA LEU A 3 -8.62 2.10 -10.01
C LEU A 3 -7.30 2.71 -9.55
N ARG A 4 -7.24 3.26 -8.34
CA ARG A 4 -5.99 3.73 -7.73
C ARG A 4 -5.40 2.59 -6.92
N LEU A 5 -4.15 2.28 -7.19
CA LEU A 5 -3.35 1.33 -6.41
C LEU A 5 -2.02 1.99 -6.06
N ALA A 6 -1.54 1.75 -4.88
CA ALA A 6 -0.19 2.10 -4.49
C ALA A 6 0.79 0.93 -4.75
N PRO A 7 2.11 1.16 -4.70
CA PRO A 7 3.08 0.09 -4.65
C PRO A 7 2.70 -0.93 -3.57
N GLY A 8 2.79 -2.23 -3.89
CA GLY A 8 2.40 -3.32 -3.01
C GLY A 8 0.90 -3.62 -2.93
N GLU A 9 0.01 -2.72 -3.34
CA GLU A 9 -1.42 -3.02 -3.31
C GLU A 9 -1.85 -3.95 -4.45
N GLY A 10 -2.62 -5.00 -4.09
CA GLY A 10 -3.29 -5.89 -5.03
C GLY A 10 -4.77 -5.55 -5.23
N ALA A 11 -5.30 -5.86 -6.42
CA ALA A 11 -6.73 -5.81 -6.69
C ALA A 11 -7.14 -6.95 -7.63
N GLN A 12 -8.31 -7.51 -7.37
CA GLN A 12 -8.97 -8.44 -8.28
C GLN A 12 -10.02 -7.69 -9.08
N ILE A 13 -9.99 -7.83 -10.40
CA ILE A 13 -10.93 -7.18 -11.29
C ILE A 13 -11.64 -8.21 -12.17
N ILE A 14 -12.89 -7.95 -12.45
CA ILE A 14 -13.68 -8.74 -13.40
C ILE A 14 -13.78 -7.96 -14.69
N LEU A 15 -13.41 -8.60 -15.80
CA LEU A 15 -13.46 -8.03 -17.13
C LEU A 15 -14.62 -8.65 -17.90
N ASP A 16 -15.48 -7.81 -18.46
CA ASP A 16 -16.48 -8.22 -19.42
C ASP A 16 -15.86 -8.23 -20.82
N LEU A 17 -15.76 -9.42 -21.41
CA LEU A 17 -15.22 -9.65 -22.74
C LEU A 17 -16.29 -10.03 -23.76
N ALA A 18 -17.59 -9.91 -23.42
CA ALA A 18 -18.71 -10.35 -24.26
C ALA A 18 -18.76 -9.68 -25.64
N GLU A 19 -18.24 -8.45 -25.74
CA GLU A 19 -18.21 -7.73 -27.01
C GLU A 19 -17.07 -8.17 -27.96
N GLY A 20 -16.24 -9.12 -27.53
CA GLY A 20 -15.12 -9.63 -28.35
C GLY A 20 -14.03 -8.61 -28.68
N ARG A 21 -14.08 -7.41 -28.07
CA ARG A 21 -13.11 -6.35 -28.33
C ARG A 21 -11.85 -6.51 -27.47
N PRO A 22 -10.65 -6.28 -28.06
CA PRO A 22 -9.45 -6.23 -27.25
C PRO A 22 -9.52 -5.11 -26.21
N LEU A 23 -9.04 -5.41 -25.01
CA LEU A 23 -8.91 -4.43 -23.93
C LEU A 23 -7.44 -4.16 -23.65
N ARG A 24 -7.15 -2.96 -23.17
CA ARG A 24 -5.81 -2.57 -22.75
C ARG A 24 -5.84 -2.12 -21.31
N LEU A 25 -4.98 -2.72 -20.49
CA LEU A 25 -4.67 -2.24 -19.16
C LEU A 25 -3.51 -1.24 -19.27
N VAL A 26 -3.74 -0.05 -18.74
CA VAL A 26 -2.74 1.02 -18.69
C VAL A 26 -2.60 1.52 -17.26
N ALA A 27 -1.38 1.88 -16.88
CA ALA A 27 -1.11 2.65 -15.67
C ALA A 27 -0.85 4.10 -16.03
N SER A 28 -1.29 5.01 -15.20
CA SER A 28 -0.92 6.43 -15.28
C SER A 28 -0.41 6.87 -13.91
N SER A 29 0.75 7.52 -13.89
CA SER A 29 1.20 8.20 -12.68
C SER A 29 0.26 9.36 -12.38
N PRO A 30 -0.14 9.61 -11.12
CA PRO A 30 -0.83 10.85 -10.80
C PRO A 30 0.13 12.01 -11.03
N ASP A 31 -0.31 13.02 -11.79
CA ASP A 31 0.49 14.18 -12.22
C ASP A 31 1.13 15.01 -11.10
N ASN A 32 0.87 14.69 -9.84
CA ASN A 32 1.29 15.46 -8.68
C ASN A 32 2.48 14.89 -7.90
N MET A 33 3.01 13.71 -8.23
CA MET A 33 4.16 13.19 -7.51
C MET A 33 5.48 13.85 -7.91
N MET A 34 5.59 14.35 -9.14
CA MET A 34 6.78 15.04 -9.65
C MET A 34 6.74 16.57 -9.47
N GLY A 35 5.54 17.13 -9.25
CA GLY A 35 5.36 18.59 -9.12
C GLY A 35 5.84 19.19 -7.78
N MET A 36 6.04 18.39 -6.75
CA MET A 36 6.42 18.89 -5.43
C MET A 36 7.93 18.90 -5.16
N MET A 37 8.75 18.23 -6.00
CA MET A 37 10.21 18.31 -5.92
C MET A 37 10.84 19.37 -6.85
N GLY A 38 10.04 20.00 -7.72
CA GLY A 38 10.47 21.05 -8.62
C GLY A 38 10.25 22.44 -8.04
N GLY A 39 11.04 22.84 -7.02
CA GLY A 39 11.13 24.22 -6.61
C GLY A 39 11.53 25.11 -7.80
N GLN A 40 10.83 26.23 -7.99
CA GLN A 40 11.11 27.26 -8.97
C GLN A 40 12.60 27.70 -8.86
N GLY A 41 13.43 27.13 -9.69
CA GLY A 41 14.77 27.61 -9.99
C GLY A 41 14.86 27.94 -11.48
N ARG A 42 14.50 29.17 -11.86
CA ARG A 42 14.93 29.75 -13.12
C ARG A 42 16.45 29.88 -13.08
N GLY A 43 17.16 28.92 -13.68
CA GLY A 43 18.60 28.94 -13.85
C GLY A 43 18.95 28.48 -15.25
N MET A 44 19.48 29.40 -16.02
CA MET A 44 20.01 29.29 -17.38
C MET A 44 21.21 28.34 -17.44
N MET A 45 21.35 27.65 -18.58
CA MET A 45 22.54 27.05 -19.19
C MET A 45 23.10 25.72 -18.60
N GLY A 46 23.23 24.77 -19.51
CA GLY A 46 24.14 23.65 -19.39
C GLY A 46 23.68 22.42 -20.14
N GLY A 47 24.04 22.32 -21.43
CA GLY A 47 23.84 21.10 -22.24
C GLY A 47 24.68 19.95 -21.70
N GLY A 48 24.12 18.76 -21.70
CA GLY A 48 24.78 17.51 -21.36
C GLY A 48 23.99 16.35 -21.96
N MET A 49 24.48 15.85 -23.06
CA MET A 49 24.10 14.66 -23.81
C MET A 49 24.18 13.42 -22.92
N MET A 50 23.15 12.58 -22.92
CA MET A 50 23.15 11.12 -23.09
C MET A 50 22.02 10.43 -22.36
N GLY A 51 21.32 9.59 -23.09
CA GLY A 51 20.32 8.65 -22.57
C GLY A 51 19.13 8.49 -23.50
N ARG A 52 19.36 8.02 -24.74
CA ARG A 52 18.30 7.53 -25.62
C ARG A 52 17.75 6.22 -25.08
N GLY A 53 16.73 6.28 -24.27
CA GLY A 53 15.73 5.23 -24.13
C GLY A 53 14.47 5.78 -24.79
N ASN A 54 14.31 5.46 -26.08
CA ASN A 54 13.23 5.99 -26.87
C ASN A 54 12.09 5.00 -26.87
N ASP A 55 11.03 5.25 -26.10
CA ASP A 55 9.64 4.92 -26.39
C ASP A 55 8.76 6.00 -25.73
N GLY A 56 9.11 7.25 -25.99
CA GLY A 56 8.38 8.43 -25.54
C GLY A 56 7.03 8.51 -26.24
N ASP A 57 6.00 8.01 -25.57
CA ASP A 57 4.64 8.45 -25.83
C ASP A 57 4.50 9.87 -25.25
N PRO A 58 4.20 10.88 -26.07
CA PRO A 58 4.01 12.26 -25.62
C PRO A 58 2.74 12.47 -24.77
N SER A 59 2.03 11.41 -24.40
CA SER A 59 0.76 11.43 -23.67
C SER A 59 0.90 11.43 -22.14
N GLY A 60 1.93 12.07 -21.59
CA GLY A 60 1.91 12.44 -20.17
C GLY A 60 1.87 11.27 -19.16
N GLY A 61 2.79 10.32 -19.25
CA GLY A 61 2.99 9.34 -18.19
C GLY A 61 1.98 8.19 -18.15
N VAL A 62 1.39 7.82 -19.27
CA VAL A 62 0.58 6.61 -19.39
C VAL A 62 1.45 5.45 -19.85
N PHE A 63 1.48 4.37 -19.05
CA PHE A 63 2.26 3.17 -19.33
C PHE A 63 1.32 2.02 -19.71
N ARG A 64 1.65 1.32 -20.78
CA ARG A 64 0.96 0.10 -21.17
C ARG A 64 1.44 -1.06 -20.32
N ILE A 65 0.48 -1.70 -19.62
CA ILE A 65 0.76 -2.86 -18.76
C ILE A 65 0.46 -4.15 -19.49
N LEU A 66 -0.73 -4.27 -20.11
CA LEU A 66 -1.18 -5.53 -20.69
C LEU A 66 -2.19 -5.27 -21.81
N ASP A 67 -2.09 -6.03 -22.90
CA ASP A 67 -3.14 -6.17 -23.91
C ASP A 67 -3.88 -7.51 -23.69
N ILE A 68 -5.18 -7.44 -23.54
CA ILE A 68 -6.07 -8.58 -23.34
C ILE A 68 -6.85 -8.79 -24.63
N ARG A 69 -6.65 -9.95 -25.25
CA ARG A 69 -7.38 -10.35 -26.46
C ARG A 69 -8.32 -11.48 -26.11
N PRO A 70 -9.63 -11.32 -26.29
CA PRO A 70 -10.57 -12.42 -26.12
C PRO A 70 -10.24 -13.55 -27.07
N ALA A 71 -10.28 -14.78 -26.59
CA ALA A 71 -10.19 -15.96 -27.46
C ALA A 71 -11.58 -16.28 -28.02
N ASP A 72 -11.63 -16.85 -29.24
CA ASP A 72 -12.89 -17.26 -29.87
C ASP A 72 -13.67 -18.30 -29.06
N THR A 73 -13.00 -18.99 -28.14
CA THR A 73 -13.55 -19.98 -27.22
C THR A 73 -13.88 -19.43 -25.84
N ALA A 74 -13.85 -18.10 -25.66
CA ALA A 74 -14.15 -17.49 -24.37
C ALA A 74 -15.56 -17.89 -23.90
N ARG A 75 -15.63 -18.42 -22.68
CA ARG A 75 -16.90 -18.79 -22.06
C ARG A 75 -17.45 -17.63 -21.25
N SER A 76 -18.74 -17.35 -21.44
CA SER A 76 -19.45 -16.44 -20.56
C SER A 76 -19.62 -17.10 -19.19
N VAL A 77 -19.16 -16.44 -18.14
CA VAL A 77 -19.39 -16.85 -16.75
C VAL A 77 -20.44 -15.90 -16.16
N ARG A 78 -21.55 -16.48 -15.72
CA ARG A 78 -22.55 -15.71 -14.98
C ARG A 78 -22.03 -15.47 -13.56
N LEU A 79 -21.85 -14.23 -13.22
CA LEU A 79 -21.51 -13.85 -11.85
C LEU A 79 -22.73 -14.07 -10.94
N PRO A 80 -22.53 -14.53 -9.71
CA PRO A 80 -23.62 -14.58 -8.74
C PRO A 80 -24.10 -13.14 -8.43
N ALA A 81 -25.40 -13.00 -8.18
CA ALA A 81 -25.99 -11.70 -7.83
C ALA A 81 -25.40 -11.15 -6.51
N GLU A 82 -25.03 -12.04 -5.60
CA GLU A 82 -24.40 -11.73 -4.34
C GLU A 82 -23.11 -12.54 -4.21
N LEU A 83 -22.06 -11.90 -3.78
CA LEU A 83 -20.79 -12.55 -3.41
C LEU A 83 -20.92 -13.15 -2.00
N ALA A 84 -20.07 -14.14 -1.70
CA ALA A 84 -20.01 -14.69 -0.36
C ALA A 84 -19.77 -13.56 0.67
N PRO A 85 -20.53 -13.51 1.77
CA PRO A 85 -20.32 -12.51 2.77
C PRO A 85 -18.93 -12.69 3.40
N LEU A 86 -18.11 -11.66 3.30
CA LEU A 86 -16.87 -11.60 4.06
C LEU A 86 -17.25 -11.26 5.51
N GLY A 87 -17.08 -12.22 6.43
CA GLY A 87 -17.23 -11.96 7.85
C GLY A 87 -16.33 -10.77 8.23
N VAL A 88 -16.93 -9.70 8.75
CA VAL A 88 -16.16 -8.58 9.31
C VAL A 88 -16.02 -8.88 10.80
N PRO A 89 -14.80 -9.13 11.31
CA PRO A 89 -14.63 -9.30 12.74
C PRO A 89 -15.03 -8.00 13.46
N ASP A 90 -15.62 -8.16 14.62
CA ASP A 90 -15.99 -7.02 15.46
C ASP A 90 -14.70 -6.34 15.98
N PRO A 91 -14.48 -5.04 15.74
CA PRO A 91 -13.33 -4.34 16.27
C PRO A 91 -13.25 -4.34 17.81
N SER A 92 -14.36 -4.59 18.51
CA SER A 92 -14.38 -4.72 19.97
C SER A 92 -13.64 -5.96 20.50
N LEU A 93 -13.36 -6.91 19.62
CA LEU A 93 -12.54 -8.10 19.95
C LEU A 93 -11.05 -7.78 20.06
N ALA A 94 -10.62 -6.59 19.64
CA ALA A 94 -9.24 -6.19 19.71
C ALA A 94 -8.78 -6.04 21.17
N VAL A 95 -7.76 -6.80 21.54
CA VAL A 95 -7.18 -6.78 22.89
C VAL A 95 -6.26 -5.58 23.11
N ARG A 96 -5.79 -4.97 22.03
CA ARG A 96 -4.82 -3.86 22.05
C ARG A 96 -4.94 -2.97 20.82
N THR A 97 -4.58 -1.71 20.99
CA THR A 97 -4.30 -0.78 19.88
C THR A 97 -2.83 -0.42 19.90
N ARG A 98 -2.13 -0.60 18.74
CA ARG A 98 -0.77 -0.13 18.50
C ARG A 98 -0.80 1.10 17.63
N ARG A 99 0.16 1.99 17.81
CA ARG A 99 0.26 3.20 17.01
C ARG A 99 1.57 3.24 16.26
N PHE A 100 1.47 3.53 14.95
CA PHE A 100 2.59 3.69 14.02
C PHE A 100 2.50 5.08 13.40
N VAL A 101 3.50 5.90 13.63
CA VAL A 101 3.58 7.26 13.08
C VAL A 101 4.64 7.26 12.00
N ILE A 102 4.22 7.49 10.76
CA ILE A 102 5.11 7.66 9.62
C ILE A 102 5.55 9.11 9.56
N ASP A 103 6.84 9.36 9.54
CA ASP A 103 7.40 10.70 9.38
C ASP A 103 8.59 10.70 8.41
N MET A 104 8.76 11.84 7.75
CA MET A 104 9.85 12.09 6.80
C MET A 104 10.70 13.26 7.30
N GLY A 105 10.98 13.40 8.55
CA GLY A 105 11.79 14.41 9.19
C GLY A 105 12.00 15.72 8.41
N MET A 106 11.64 16.84 8.94
CA MET A 106 11.91 18.14 8.30
C MET A 106 13.42 18.43 8.31
N MET A 107 13.96 18.93 7.21
CA MET A 107 15.38 19.34 7.04
C MET A 107 16.43 18.20 7.12
N GLY A 108 16.18 17.05 6.48
CA GLY A 108 17.16 15.95 6.41
C GLY A 108 17.11 15.01 7.61
N GLY A 109 16.09 15.08 8.42
CA GLY A 109 15.70 13.99 9.33
C GLY A 109 15.32 12.77 8.50
N GLY A 110 15.78 11.59 8.91
CA GLY A 110 15.58 10.33 8.18
C GLY A 110 14.11 9.95 8.04
N MET A 111 13.85 9.04 7.14
CA MET A 111 12.55 8.38 7.04
C MET A 111 12.35 7.43 8.21
N SER A 112 11.23 7.52 8.91
CA SER A 112 11.04 6.80 10.16
C SER A 112 9.60 6.31 10.36
N ILE A 113 9.48 5.29 11.20
CA ILE A 113 8.22 4.90 11.83
C ILE A 113 8.44 4.97 13.35
N ASN A 114 7.59 5.73 14.05
CA ASN A 114 7.72 6.00 15.49
C ASN A 114 9.09 6.60 15.86
N ASP A 115 9.53 7.58 15.09
CA ASP A 115 10.80 8.32 15.29
C ASP A 115 12.08 7.44 15.18
N ALA A 116 11.95 6.21 14.68
CA ALA A 116 13.07 5.30 14.47
C ALA A 116 13.17 4.86 13.02
N ALA A 117 14.38 4.81 12.48
CA ALA A 117 14.71 4.07 11.28
C ALA A 117 14.95 2.61 11.63
N MET A 118 14.88 1.74 10.62
CA MET A 118 15.12 0.29 10.78
C MET A 118 16.46 0.02 11.45
N ASP A 119 16.41 -0.80 12.50
CA ASP A 119 17.54 -1.43 13.13
C ASP A 119 17.29 -2.94 13.19
N MET A 120 18.15 -3.72 12.53
CA MET A 120 18.00 -5.17 12.40
C MET A 120 18.13 -5.92 13.72
N ASP A 121 18.75 -5.31 14.73
CA ASP A 121 18.96 -5.89 16.06
C ASP A 121 17.81 -5.57 17.04
N VAL A 122 16.83 -4.76 16.60
CA VAL A 122 15.73 -4.30 17.46
C VAL A 122 14.39 -4.91 17.05
N ILE A 123 13.76 -5.64 17.93
CA ILE A 123 12.37 -6.07 17.78
C ILE A 123 11.46 -4.98 18.35
N ASN A 124 10.85 -4.21 17.46
CA ASN A 124 10.00 -3.07 17.80
C ASN A 124 8.70 -3.51 18.48
N GLU A 125 8.09 -4.61 17.98
CA GLU A 125 6.79 -5.05 18.45
C GLU A 125 6.78 -6.56 18.75
N ARG A 126 6.03 -6.95 19.79
CA ARG A 126 5.73 -8.35 20.12
C ARG A 126 4.22 -8.52 20.08
N VAL A 127 3.73 -9.41 19.20
CA VAL A 127 2.31 -9.55 18.90
C VAL A 127 1.84 -10.94 19.33
N PRO A 128 0.75 -11.07 20.08
CA PRO A 128 0.21 -12.36 20.49
C PRO A 128 -0.46 -13.07 19.30
N VAL A 129 -0.15 -14.36 19.14
CA VAL A 129 -0.80 -15.22 18.13
C VAL A 129 -2.30 -15.35 18.42
N GLY A 130 -3.11 -15.37 17.38
CA GLY A 130 -4.56 -15.65 17.46
C GLY A 130 -5.42 -14.53 18.03
N GLN A 131 -4.83 -13.42 18.47
CA GLN A 131 -5.58 -12.32 19.05
C GLN A 131 -5.76 -11.17 18.04
N TRP A 132 -6.93 -10.52 18.09
CA TRP A 132 -7.19 -9.34 17.29
C TRP A 132 -6.53 -8.12 17.91
N GLU A 133 -5.86 -7.33 17.08
CA GLU A 133 -5.33 -6.02 17.45
C GLU A 133 -5.81 -4.95 16.47
N ILE A 134 -5.88 -3.72 16.92
CA ILE A 134 -6.03 -2.55 16.05
C ILE A 134 -4.65 -1.94 15.87
N TRP A 135 -4.22 -1.80 14.61
CA TRP A 135 -3.06 -1.01 14.27
C TRP A 135 -3.51 0.33 13.71
N GLU A 136 -3.11 1.39 14.38
CA GLU A 136 -3.40 2.78 14.02
C GLU A 136 -2.19 3.37 13.34
N ILE A 137 -2.30 3.63 12.05
CA ILE A 137 -1.22 4.17 11.22
C ILE A 137 -1.53 5.64 10.96
N ALA A 138 -0.69 6.53 11.47
CA ALA A 138 -0.79 7.98 11.28
C ALA A 138 0.34 8.46 10.38
N ASN A 139 0.01 9.26 9.38
CA ASN A 139 0.99 9.87 8.50
C ASN A 139 1.20 11.34 8.88
N ALA A 140 2.33 11.66 9.49
CA ALA A 140 2.71 13.02 9.86
C ALA A 140 3.32 13.79 8.68
N SER A 141 3.69 13.11 7.59
CA SER A 141 4.35 13.70 6.43
C SER A 141 3.40 14.36 5.43
N MET A 142 3.96 14.93 4.38
CA MET A 142 3.23 15.57 3.27
C MET A 142 3.11 14.68 2.05
N MET A 143 3.58 13.43 2.11
CA MET A 143 3.45 12.42 1.04
C MET A 143 2.51 11.30 1.46
N ALA A 144 1.93 10.62 0.48
CA ALA A 144 1.19 9.38 0.74
C ALA A 144 2.17 8.21 0.86
N HIS A 145 1.95 7.34 1.85
CA HIS A 145 2.76 6.15 2.09
C HIS A 145 1.91 4.89 2.04
N PRO A 146 2.22 3.91 1.19
CA PRO A 146 1.65 2.58 1.30
C PRO A 146 2.30 1.85 2.48
N PHE A 147 1.52 1.53 3.50
CA PHE A 147 1.96 0.79 4.67
C PHE A 147 1.63 -0.69 4.49
N HIS A 148 2.66 -1.53 4.49
CA HIS A 148 2.57 -2.97 4.34
C HIS A 148 2.86 -3.69 5.67
N ILE A 149 2.16 -4.80 5.90
CA ILE A 149 2.35 -5.68 7.06
C ILE A 149 2.58 -7.10 6.55
N HIS A 150 3.70 -7.69 6.92
CA HIS A 150 4.04 -9.07 6.60
C HIS A 150 3.16 -10.09 7.34
N ASN A 151 3.14 -11.33 6.86
CA ASN A 151 2.57 -12.53 7.50
C ASN A 151 1.05 -12.54 7.70
N THR A 152 0.31 -11.51 7.30
CA THR A 152 -1.15 -11.49 7.50
C THR A 152 -1.86 -10.59 6.51
N GLN A 153 -3.18 -10.72 6.49
CA GLN A 153 -4.06 -9.73 5.87
C GLN A 153 -4.91 -9.08 6.95
N PHE A 154 -5.17 -7.81 6.78
CA PHE A 154 -5.96 -6.99 7.70
C PHE A 154 -7.20 -6.41 7.02
N ARG A 155 -8.08 -5.84 7.84
CA ARG A 155 -9.25 -5.08 7.40
C ARG A 155 -9.08 -3.62 7.75
N VAL A 156 -9.25 -2.74 6.78
CA VAL A 156 -9.38 -1.31 7.07
C VAL A 156 -10.73 -1.10 7.75
N ILE A 157 -10.73 -0.58 8.97
CA ILE A 157 -11.94 -0.34 9.75
C ILE A 157 -12.29 1.14 9.83
N GLU A 158 -11.30 2.03 9.65
CA GLU A 158 -11.52 3.46 9.80
C GLU A 158 -10.47 4.28 9.05
N ARG A 159 -10.88 5.43 8.52
CA ARG A 159 -10.02 6.49 7.96
C ARG A 159 -10.46 7.84 8.54
N ASN A 160 -9.61 8.50 9.31
CA ASN A 160 -9.91 9.79 9.98
C ASN A 160 -11.27 9.79 10.67
N GLY A 161 -11.60 8.77 11.47
CA GLY A 161 -12.86 8.66 12.19
C GLY A 161 -14.08 8.29 11.33
N ARG A 162 -13.87 7.85 10.06
CA ARG A 162 -14.96 7.49 9.13
C ARG A 162 -14.78 6.07 8.61
N ALA A 163 -15.89 5.45 8.24
CA ALA A 163 -15.85 4.15 7.57
C ALA A 163 -15.02 4.21 6.26
N PRO A 164 -14.27 3.14 5.93
CA PRO A 164 -13.51 3.08 4.68
C PRO A 164 -14.46 3.07 3.46
N PRO A 165 -13.97 3.51 2.28
CA PRO A 165 -14.77 3.43 1.06
C PRO A 165 -15.05 1.95 0.69
N PRO A 166 -16.14 1.67 -0.05
CA PRO A 166 -16.56 0.30 -0.38
C PRO A 166 -15.47 -0.56 -1.04
N LEU A 167 -14.58 0.04 -1.82
CA LEU A 167 -13.47 -0.68 -2.48
C LEU A 167 -12.37 -1.14 -1.51
N GLU A 168 -12.38 -0.66 -0.28
CA GLU A 168 -11.41 -1.03 0.76
C GLU A 168 -11.98 -1.94 1.85
N THR A 169 -13.20 -2.43 1.65
CA THR A 169 -13.85 -3.31 2.64
C THR A 169 -13.36 -4.77 2.57
N GLY A 170 -12.53 -5.14 1.60
CA GLY A 170 -11.88 -6.44 1.49
C GLY A 170 -10.68 -6.59 2.43
N TYR A 171 -10.11 -7.79 2.46
CA TYR A 171 -8.82 -8.04 3.10
C TYR A 171 -7.69 -7.41 2.27
N LYS A 172 -6.70 -6.82 2.94
CA LYS A 172 -5.55 -6.17 2.36
C LYS A 172 -4.31 -6.52 3.19
N ASP A 173 -3.16 -6.44 2.57
CA ASP A 173 -1.84 -6.51 3.21
C ASP A 173 -1.09 -5.17 3.15
N THR A 174 -1.58 -4.27 2.30
CA THR A 174 -1.03 -2.94 2.08
C THR A 174 -2.15 -1.91 2.04
N VAL A 175 -1.96 -0.77 2.70
CA VAL A 175 -2.93 0.34 2.72
C VAL A 175 -2.24 1.67 2.52
N VAL A 176 -2.78 2.50 1.60
CA VAL A 176 -2.29 3.88 1.43
C VAL A 176 -2.73 4.74 2.61
N VAL A 177 -1.77 5.41 3.23
CA VAL A 177 -2.03 6.45 4.24
C VAL A 177 -1.69 7.80 3.61
N ASN A 178 -2.70 8.62 3.31
CA ASN A 178 -2.51 9.91 2.66
C ASN A 178 -1.83 10.92 3.60
N PRO A 179 -1.33 12.06 3.09
CA PRO A 179 -0.79 13.12 3.94
C PRO A 179 -1.75 13.51 5.07
N ARG A 180 -1.25 13.58 6.29
CA ARG A 180 -2.03 13.96 7.49
C ARG A 180 -3.23 13.07 7.79
N GLU A 181 -3.23 11.87 7.25
CA GLU A 181 -4.30 10.88 7.47
C GLU A 181 -3.92 9.91 8.59
N GLN A 182 -4.96 9.42 9.26
CA GLN A 182 -4.91 8.29 10.17
C GLN A 182 -5.79 7.17 9.65
N VAL A 183 -5.24 5.96 9.55
CA VAL A 183 -5.95 4.76 9.15
C VAL A 183 -5.88 3.75 10.29
N ARG A 184 -7.00 3.11 10.60
CA ARG A 184 -7.05 2.01 11.57
C ARG A 184 -7.36 0.72 10.85
N VAL A 185 -6.55 -0.28 11.11
CA VAL A 185 -6.72 -1.62 10.55
C VAL A 185 -6.93 -2.62 11.68
N LEU A 186 -7.79 -3.60 11.44
CA LEU A 186 -8.00 -4.74 12.34
C LEU A 186 -7.18 -5.91 11.80
N VAL A 187 -6.28 -6.42 12.61
CA VAL A 187 -5.28 -7.40 12.23
C VAL A 187 -5.21 -8.55 13.23
N ARG A 188 -4.92 -9.76 12.75
CA ARG A 188 -4.66 -10.95 13.57
C ARG A 188 -3.61 -11.81 12.89
N PHE A 189 -2.67 -12.32 13.66
CA PHE A 189 -1.62 -13.24 13.21
C PHE A 189 -1.97 -14.64 13.71
N GLU A 190 -2.15 -15.58 12.81
CA GLU A 190 -2.71 -16.90 13.17
C GLU A 190 -1.67 -17.99 13.34
N GLU A 191 -0.53 -17.86 12.67
CA GLU A 191 0.47 -18.90 12.56
C GLU A 191 1.89 -18.33 12.63
N ASN A 192 2.88 -19.24 12.59
CA ASN A 192 4.29 -18.90 12.44
C ASN A 192 4.86 -18.08 13.60
N THR A 193 4.71 -18.60 14.80
CA THR A 193 5.33 -18.02 15.98
C THR A 193 6.80 -18.43 16.03
N ASP A 194 7.70 -17.47 15.84
CA ASP A 194 9.13 -17.66 16.00
C ASP A 194 9.72 -16.38 16.59
N PRO A 195 10.29 -16.42 17.79
CA PRO A 195 10.88 -15.25 18.43
C PRO A 195 12.19 -14.80 17.79
N ASP A 196 12.84 -15.66 17.01
CA ASP A 196 14.15 -15.43 16.42
C ASP A 196 14.07 -15.00 14.93
N LEU A 197 12.89 -15.15 14.31
CA LEU A 197 12.64 -14.79 12.91
C LEU A 197 11.56 -13.70 12.82
N PRO A 198 11.93 -12.42 12.86
CA PRO A 198 10.97 -11.35 12.83
C PRO A 198 10.36 -11.16 11.44
N TYR A 199 9.12 -10.68 11.44
CA TYR A 199 8.43 -10.11 10.30
C TYR A 199 8.60 -8.61 10.27
N MET A 200 8.29 -7.99 9.14
CA MET A 200 8.42 -6.55 8.96
C MET A 200 7.07 -5.88 8.74
N TYR A 201 7.00 -4.62 9.09
CA TYR A 201 6.05 -3.64 8.59
C TYR A 201 6.84 -2.47 8.02
N HIS A 202 6.41 -1.94 6.88
CA HIS A 202 7.19 -0.91 6.19
C HIS A 202 6.35 -0.08 5.21
N CYS A 203 6.91 1.05 4.79
CA CYS A 203 6.44 1.76 3.60
C CYS A 203 6.87 0.97 2.35
N HIS A 204 5.97 0.78 1.40
CA HIS A 204 6.24 0.01 0.18
C HIS A 204 6.69 0.90 -1.01
N ILE A 205 7.20 2.10 -0.74
CA ILE A 205 7.99 2.89 -1.68
C ILE A 205 9.45 2.48 -1.46
N LEU A 206 10.10 1.91 -2.48
CA LEU A 206 11.42 1.29 -2.34
C LEU A 206 12.47 2.24 -1.76
N GLU A 207 12.48 3.50 -2.20
CA GLU A 207 13.41 4.52 -1.70
C GLU A 207 13.19 4.83 -0.21
N HIS A 208 11.96 4.70 0.27
CA HIS A 208 11.63 4.91 1.68
C HIS A 208 11.98 3.68 2.52
N GLU A 209 11.73 2.50 1.99
CA GLU A 209 12.10 1.21 2.58
C GLU A 209 13.62 1.13 2.74
N ASP A 210 14.39 1.39 1.67
CA ASP A 210 15.86 1.43 1.70
C ASP A 210 16.41 2.49 2.66
N ALA A 211 15.69 3.58 2.87
CA ALA A 211 16.04 4.61 3.84
C ALA A 211 15.64 4.29 5.29
N GLY A 212 15.05 3.11 5.54
CA GLY A 212 14.73 2.62 6.88
C GLY A 212 13.33 2.95 7.39
N MET A 213 12.38 3.34 6.52
CA MET A 213 10.98 3.54 6.91
C MET A 213 10.29 2.19 7.15
N MET A 214 10.74 1.47 8.15
CA MET A 214 10.31 0.12 8.49
C MET A 214 10.62 -0.24 9.94
N GLY A 215 10.04 -1.34 10.41
CA GLY A 215 10.34 -1.94 11.70
C GLY A 215 10.02 -3.42 11.71
N GLN A 216 10.40 -4.10 12.78
CA GLN A 216 10.27 -5.54 12.94
C GLN A 216 9.27 -5.89 14.04
N PHE A 217 8.63 -7.04 13.86
CA PHE A 217 7.81 -7.64 14.91
C PHE A 217 7.96 -9.16 14.94
N VAL A 218 7.76 -9.73 16.11
CA VAL A 218 7.66 -11.19 16.28
C VAL A 218 6.25 -11.55 16.73
N VAL A 219 5.78 -12.71 16.26
CA VAL A 219 4.52 -13.31 16.71
C VAL A 219 4.85 -14.32 17.79
N MET A 220 4.22 -14.17 18.96
CA MET A 220 4.54 -14.95 20.16
C MET A 220 3.32 -15.71 20.66
N ASN A 221 3.55 -16.87 21.23
CA ASN A 221 2.54 -17.55 22.04
C ASN A 221 2.16 -16.69 23.26
N SER A 222 0.87 -16.67 23.58
CA SER A 222 0.31 -15.91 24.71
C SER A 222 0.72 -16.50 26.05
#